data_453aedd3808e247e9fd50937c8fde224
#
_entry.id   453aedd3808e247e9fd50937c8fde224
#
_cell.length_a   1.000
_cell.length_b   1.000
_cell.length_c   1.000
_cell.angle_alpha   90.00
_cell.angle_beta   90.00
_cell.angle_gamma   90.00
#
_symmetry.space_group_name_H-M   'P 1'
#
loop_
_entity.id
_entity.type
_entity.pdbx_description
1 polymer ?
#
loop_
_entity_poly.entity_id
_entity_poly.type
_entity_poly.pdbx_seq_one_letter_code
_entity_poly.pdbx_strand_id
1 'polypeptide(L)'
;LDFKPGLAMTVTGIVRFYLIETTPHLKLYMTPINIDPDQPALPISHPFTYAIYLSKTQGRYSTLGLCEDTSALNEEVIDEEAFLKQTYLIHEERERMFFDALDKTSRGAVVCVFDITDRLQHMFFRHLDQRHPANRGRDGKHKDVIRTLYIEMDALVGRTMEAAADDDTALFV
;
A
#
# COMPACT_ATOMS: atom_id res chain seq x y z
N LEU A 1 16.56 2.26 -9.88
CA LEU A 1 17.85 2.35 -9.18
C LEU A 1 18.55 1.00 -9.23
N ASP A 2 19.79 0.98 -9.73
CA ASP A 2 20.60 -0.22 -9.81
C ASP A 2 21.72 -0.17 -8.77
N PHE A 3 21.83 -1.26 -8.01
CA PHE A 3 22.87 -1.45 -7.00
C PHE A 3 23.76 -2.61 -7.39
N LYS A 4 25.06 -2.48 -7.18
CA LYS A 4 26.05 -3.53 -7.43
C LYS A 4 26.71 -3.96 -6.12
N PRO A 5 26.08 -4.82 -5.32
CA PRO A 5 26.62 -5.26 -4.04
C PRO A 5 27.85 -6.16 -4.16
N GLY A 6 28.23 -6.55 -5.39
CA GLY A 6 29.42 -7.34 -5.70
C GLY A 6 29.73 -7.33 -7.19
N LEU A 7 30.83 -7.98 -7.59
CA LEU A 7 31.33 -7.95 -8.97
C LEU A 7 30.41 -8.59 -10.03
N ALA A 8 29.42 -9.41 -9.62
CA ALA A 8 28.62 -10.22 -10.54
C ALA A 8 27.10 -10.07 -10.37
N MET A 9 26.62 -9.23 -9.44
CA MET A 9 25.18 -9.09 -9.16
C MET A 9 24.73 -7.64 -9.26
N THR A 10 23.70 -7.40 -10.05
CA THR A 10 22.95 -6.14 -10.06
C THR A 10 21.61 -6.36 -9.36
N VAL A 11 21.29 -5.50 -8.41
CA VAL A 11 19.99 -5.48 -7.74
C VAL A 11 19.27 -4.22 -8.17
N THR A 12 18.08 -4.39 -8.75
CA THR A 12 17.24 -3.26 -9.16
C THR A 12 16.22 -2.96 -8.08
N GLY A 13 16.20 -1.72 -7.62
CA GLY A 13 15.21 -1.19 -6.70
C GLY A 13 14.32 -0.15 -7.37
N ILE A 14 13.10 -0.03 -6.86
CA ILE A 14 12.17 1.03 -7.25
C ILE A 14 11.87 1.95 -6.09
N VAL A 15 11.63 3.22 -6.38
CA VAL A 15 11.19 4.25 -5.44
C VAL A 15 10.11 5.11 -6.07
N ARG A 16 9.33 5.76 -5.22
CA ARG A 16 8.42 6.83 -5.64
C ARG A 16 8.91 8.16 -5.11
N PHE A 17 8.66 9.20 -5.88
CA PHE A 17 8.93 10.55 -5.46
C PHE A 17 7.61 11.28 -5.19
N TYR A 18 7.58 12.04 -4.11
CA TYR A 18 6.50 12.95 -3.80
C TYR A 18 7.04 14.38 -3.73
N LEU A 19 6.47 15.25 -4.58
CA LEU A 19 6.83 16.66 -4.61
C LEU A 19 6.09 17.37 -3.48
N ILE A 20 6.83 17.83 -2.47
CA ILE A 20 6.27 18.54 -1.31
C ILE A 20 6.15 20.03 -1.62
N GLU A 21 7.20 20.63 -2.16
CA GLU A 21 7.28 22.07 -2.37
C GLU A 21 8.20 22.40 -3.57
N THR A 22 7.86 23.45 -4.32
CA THR A 22 8.68 23.93 -5.44
C THR A 22 9.32 25.28 -5.17
N THR A 23 8.78 26.07 -4.25
CA THR A 23 9.20 27.48 -3.97
C THR A 23 9.18 27.70 -2.46
N PRO A 24 10.17 28.37 -1.83
CA PRO A 24 11.39 28.94 -2.47
C PRO A 24 12.47 27.91 -2.80
N HIS A 25 12.36 26.69 -2.26
CA HIS A 25 13.31 25.60 -2.50
C HIS A 25 12.56 24.32 -2.85
N LEU A 26 13.14 23.54 -3.76
CA LEU A 26 12.62 22.24 -4.11
C LEU A 26 12.70 21.30 -2.90
N LYS A 27 11.53 20.79 -2.46
CA LYS A 27 11.44 19.71 -1.46
C LYS A 27 10.82 18.49 -2.12
N LEU A 28 11.61 17.44 -2.22
CA LEU A 28 11.24 16.18 -2.83
C LEU A 28 11.46 15.05 -1.83
N TYR A 29 10.38 14.38 -1.46
CA TYR A 29 10.46 13.16 -0.66
C TYR A 29 10.64 11.95 -1.58
N MET A 30 11.46 11.00 -1.15
CA MET A 30 11.67 9.71 -1.81
C MET A 30 11.27 8.60 -0.83
N THR A 31 10.41 7.69 -1.29
CA THR A 31 9.98 6.53 -0.48
C THR A 31 11.15 5.60 -0.18
N PRO A 32 11.03 4.73 0.84
CA PRO A 32 11.92 3.59 1.01
C PRO A 32 12.06 2.79 -0.29
N ILE A 33 13.25 2.21 -0.48
CA ILE A 33 13.57 1.43 -1.68
C ILE A 33 12.84 0.09 -1.61
N ASN A 34 12.05 -0.20 -2.63
CA ASN A 34 11.39 -1.49 -2.83
C ASN A 34 12.19 -2.35 -3.80
N ILE A 35 12.07 -3.67 -3.72
CA ILE A 35 12.57 -4.60 -4.74
C ILE A 35 11.79 -4.36 -6.03
N ASP A 36 12.47 -4.24 -7.18
CA ASP A 36 11.77 -4.14 -8.47
C ASP A 36 11.06 -5.48 -8.77
N PRO A 37 9.71 -5.52 -8.81
CA PRO A 37 8.99 -6.76 -9.06
C PRO A 37 9.14 -7.28 -10.49
N ASP A 38 9.61 -6.43 -11.41
CA ASP A 38 9.90 -6.80 -12.79
C ASP A 38 11.27 -7.53 -12.94
N GLN A 39 12.21 -7.22 -12.05
CA GLN A 39 13.54 -7.80 -11.99
C GLN A 39 13.95 -8.10 -10.54
N PRO A 40 13.22 -8.95 -9.83
CA PRO A 40 13.47 -9.20 -8.43
C PRO A 40 14.80 -9.93 -8.24
N ALA A 41 15.69 -9.38 -7.42
CA ALA A 41 16.99 -9.99 -7.12
C ALA A 41 16.86 -11.29 -6.32
N LEU A 42 15.75 -11.47 -5.61
CA LEU A 42 15.39 -12.66 -4.84
C LEU A 42 13.94 -13.05 -5.16
N PRO A 43 13.57 -14.34 -5.03
CA PRO A 43 12.17 -14.74 -5.19
C PRO A 43 11.26 -14.03 -4.18
N ILE A 44 10.33 -13.20 -4.67
CA ILE A 44 9.30 -12.52 -3.87
C ILE A 44 7.91 -13.12 -4.11
N SER A 45 7.81 -14.16 -4.93
CA SER A 45 6.58 -14.90 -5.19
C SER A 45 6.86 -16.38 -5.45
N HIS A 46 5.82 -17.19 -5.34
CA HIS A 46 5.82 -18.57 -5.81
C HIS A 46 4.58 -18.83 -6.68
N PRO A 47 4.73 -19.24 -7.95
CA PRO A 47 6.00 -19.36 -8.67
C PRO A 47 6.74 -18.02 -8.83
N PHE A 48 8.04 -18.08 -9.02
CA PHE A 48 8.90 -16.88 -9.18
C PHE A 48 8.39 -15.90 -10.26
N THR A 49 7.84 -16.43 -11.34
CA THR A 49 7.31 -15.64 -12.46
C THR A 49 6.06 -14.86 -12.12
N TYR A 50 5.36 -15.16 -11.01
CA TYR A 50 4.11 -14.49 -10.66
C TYR A 50 4.30 -13.01 -10.32
N ALA A 51 5.35 -12.65 -9.60
CA ALA A 51 5.67 -11.24 -9.33
C ALA A 51 5.95 -10.46 -10.63
N ILE A 52 6.69 -11.09 -11.56
CA ILE A 52 6.99 -10.52 -12.87
C ILE A 52 5.70 -10.36 -13.70
N TYR A 53 4.84 -11.38 -13.70
CA TYR A 53 3.54 -11.33 -14.37
C TYR A 53 2.70 -10.14 -13.86
N LEU A 54 2.54 -9.99 -12.55
CA LEU A 54 1.82 -8.86 -11.95
C LEU A 54 2.43 -7.52 -12.36
N SER A 55 3.75 -7.40 -12.33
CA SER A 55 4.44 -6.17 -12.74
C SER A 55 4.20 -5.81 -14.21
N LYS A 56 4.16 -6.82 -15.10
CA LYS A 56 3.92 -6.63 -16.54
C LYS A 56 2.46 -6.27 -16.86
N THR A 57 1.51 -6.83 -16.12
CA THR A 57 0.07 -6.65 -16.39
C THR A 57 -0.52 -5.45 -15.67
N GLN A 58 -0.03 -5.12 -14.47
CA GLN A 58 -0.61 -4.10 -13.60
C GLN A 58 0.32 -2.92 -13.33
N GLY A 59 1.57 -2.99 -13.78
CA GLY A 59 2.60 -2.02 -13.47
C GLY A 59 3.40 -2.39 -12.22
N ARG A 60 4.46 -1.63 -11.97
CA ARG A 60 5.28 -1.83 -10.77
C ARG A 60 4.48 -1.51 -9.51
N TYR A 61 4.66 -2.29 -8.48
CA TYR A 61 3.94 -2.19 -7.21
C TYR A 61 4.90 -2.22 -6.02
N SER A 62 4.41 -1.84 -4.86
CA SER A 62 5.16 -1.84 -3.60
C SER A 62 5.41 -3.27 -3.12
N THR A 63 6.67 -3.60 -2.83
CA THR A 63 7.12 -4.97 -2.51
C THR A 63 7.64 -5.14 -1.09
N LEU A 64 7.78 -4.05 -0.33
CA LEU A 64 8.08 -4.14 1.09
C LEU A 64 6.84 -4.56 1.88
N GLY A 65 7.02 -5.38 2.90
CA GLY A 65 6.00 -5.55 3.93
C GLY A 65 5.83 -4.23 4.69
N LEU A 66 4.59 -3.74 4.83
CA LEU A 66 4.30 -2.45 5.46
C LEU A 66 5.03 -1.30 4.76
N CYS A 67 4.67 -1.08 3.50
CA CYS A 67 5.36 -0.14 2.59
C CYS A 67 5.14 1.33 2.95
N GLU A 68 4.12 1.64 3.75
CA GLU A 68 3.78 3.00 4.16
C GLU A 68 4.84 3.54 5.12
N ASP A 69 5.40 4.69 4.80
CA ASP A 69 6.48 5.27 5.57
C ASP A 69 5.98 6.02 6.81
N THR A 70 5.62 5.24 7.84
CA THR A 70 5.21 5.78 9.14
C THR A 70 6.30 6.58 9.83
N SER A 71 7.57 6.25 9.57
CA SER A 71 8.71 6.99 10.12
C SER A 71 8.77 8.39 9.52
N ALA A 72 8.63 8.53 8.20
CA ALA A 72 8.60 9.84 7.55
C ALA A 72 7.45 10.72 8.07
N LEU A 73 6.29 10.14 8.35
CA LEU A 73 5.18 10.88 8.96
C LEU A 73 5.49 11.28 10.42
N ASN A 74 6.05 10.39 11.22
CA ASN A 74 6.37 10.67 12.62
C ASN A 74 7.48 11.70 12.78
N GLU A 75 8.45 11.71 11.86
CA GLU A 75 9.56 12.67 11.81
C GLU A 75 9.19 13.97 11.06
N GLU A 76 7.92 14.11 10.67
CA GLU A 76 7.41 15.29 9.95
C GLU A 76 8.15 15.58 8.63
N VAL A 77 8.73 14.55 8.01
CA VAL A 77 9.35 14.62 6.67
C VAL A 77 8.26 14.74 5.61
N ILE A 78 7.14 14.06 5.82
CA ILE A 78 5.91 14.19 5.03
C ILE A 78 4.75 14.56 5.96
N ASP A 79 3.76 15.24 5.42
CA ASP A 79 2.54 15.54 6.14
C ASP A 79 1.50 14.40 6.07
N GLU A 80 0.41 14.55 6.81
CA GLU A 80 -0.68 13.58 6.86
C GLU A 80 -1.35 13.36 5.51
N GLU A 81 -1.40 14.39 4.66
CA GLU A 81 -1.97 14.32 3.31
C GLU A 81 -1.11 13.46 2.38
N ALA A 82 0.21 13.67 2.41
CA ALA A 82 1.16 12.87 1.64
C ALA A 82 1.17 11.40 2.09
N PHE A 83 1.08 11.16 3.40
CA PHE A 83 0.97 9.82 3.96
C PHE A 83 -0.32 9.11 3.50
N LEU A 84 -1.47 9.80 3.56
CA LEU A 84 -2.75 9.26 3.06
C LEU A 84 -2.66 8.88 1.58
N LYS A 85 -2.12 9.76 0.74
CA LYS A 85 -1.93 9.46 -0.69
C LYS A 85 -1.05 8.24 -0.92
N GLN A 86 0.05 8.11 -0.16
CA GLN A 86 0.93 6.94 -0.24
C GLN A 86 0.17 5.66 0.15
N THR A 87 -0.54 5.69 1.27
CA THR A 87 -1.28 4.55 1.81
C THR A 87 -2.37 4.09 0.85
N TYR A 88 -3.17 5.01 0.32
CA TYR A 88 -4.22 4.67 -0.65
C TYR A 88 -3.65 4.15 -1.97
N LEU A 89 -2.55 4.68 -2.46
CA LEU A 89 -1.89 4.16 -3.66
C LEU A 89 -1.46 2.70 -3.48
N ILE A 90 -0.88 2.36 -2.32
CA ILE A 90 -0.48 0.99 -1.98
C ILE A 90 -1.71 0.08 -1.86
N HIS A 91 -2.79 0.58 -1.27
CA HIS A 91 -4.05 -0.14 -1.16
C HIS A 91 -4.66 -0.46 -2.52
N GLU A 92 -4.73 0.52 -3.43
CA GLU A 92 -5.20 0.32 -4.80
C GLU A 92 -4.37 -0.72 -5.58
N GLU A 93 -3.05 -0.75 -5.37
CA GLU A 93 -2.20 -1.80 -5.95
C GLU A 93 -2.62 -3.18 -5.46
N ARG A 94 -2.87 -3.31 -4.16
CA ARG A 94 -3.28 -4.58 -3.53
C ARG A 94 -4.66 -5.01 -3.96
N GLU A 95 -5.62 -4.10 -4.07
CA GLU A 95 -6.95 -4.39 -4.62
C GLU A 95 -6.87 -4.95 -6.04
N ARG A 96 -6.09 -4.31 -6.92
CA ARG A 96 -5.93 -4.79 -8.31
C ARG A 96 -5.34 -6.19 -8.36
N MET A 97 -4.31 -6.48 -7.53
CA MET A 97 -3.72 -7.81 -7.45
C MET A 97 -4.69 -8.85 -6.91
N PHE A 98 -5.50 -8.48 -5.92
CA PHE A 98 -6.51 -9.35 -5.33
C PHE A 98 -7.59 -9.74 -6.35
N PHE A 99 -8.17 -8.77 -7.05
CA PHE A 99 -9.21 -9.04 -8.06
C PHE A 99 -8.65 -9.78 -9.28
N ASP A 100 -7.41 -9.51 -9.69
CA ASP A 100 -6.73 -10.31 -10.73
C ASP A 100 -6.57 -11.78 -10.30
N ALA A 101 -6.19 -12.02 -9.06
CA ALA A 101 -6.07 -13.38 -8.53
C ALA A 101 -7.43 -14.06 -8.41
N LEU A 102 -8.47 -13.35 -7.98
CA LEU A 102 -9.83 -13.86 -7.85
C LEU A 102 -10.39 -14.25 -9.21
N ASP A 103 -10.28 -13.38 -10.22
CA ASP A 103 -10.74 -13.63 -11.60
C ASP A 103 -10.08 -14.87 -12.24
N LYS A 104 -8.82 -15.15 -11.91
CA LYS A 104 -8.04 -16.25 -12.50
C LYS A 104 -8.09 -17.55 -11.72
N THR A 105 -8.67 -17.55 -10.53
CA THR A 105 -8.72 -18.74 -9.68
C THR A 105 -10.05 -19.44 -9.81
N SER A 106 -10.09 -20.54 -10.54
CA SER A 106 -11.31 -21.35 -10.70
C SER A 106 -11.50 -22.42 -9.62
N ARG A 107 -10.47 -22.74 -8.85
CA ARG A 107 -10.48 -23.73 -7.75
C ARG A 107 -9.39 -23.42 -6.75
N GLY A 108 -9.67 -23.60 -5.46
CA GLY A 108 -8.69 -23.43 -4.38
C GLY A 108 -9.08 -22.30 -3.45
N ALA A 109 -8.11 -21.54 -2.95
CA ALA A 109 -8.34 -20.42 -2.06
C ALA A 109 -7.57 -19.20 -2.55
N VAL A 110 -8.21 -18.03 -2.52
CA VAL A 110 -7.59 -16.72 -2.66
C VAL A 110 -7.58 -16.06 -1.30
N VAL A 111 -6.42 -15.67 -0.81
CA VAL A 111 -6.26 -14.99 0.48
C VAL A 111 -5.53 -13.68 0.25
N CYS A 112 -6.08 -12.60 0.77
CA CYS A 112 -5.45 -11.28 0.73
C CYS A 112 -5.52 -10.61 2.10
N VAL A 113 -4.43 -9.96 2.49
CA VAL A 113 -4.39 -9.12 3.69
C VAL A 113 -4.38 -7.66 3.25
N PHE A 114 -5.37 -6.90 3.71
CA PHE A 114 -5.49 -5.47 3.50
C PHE A 114 -5.05 -4.74 4.77
N ASP A 115 -3.77 -4.46 4.88
CA ASP A 115 -3.15 -3.84 6.06
C ASP A 115 -3.37 -2.32 6.17
N ILE A 116 -4.04 -1.70 5.21
CA ILE A 116 -4.44 -0.28 5.27
C ILE A 116 -5.23 0.04 6.55
N THR A 117 -6.07 -0.89 7.03
CA THR A 117 -6.85 -0.70 8.25
C THR A 117 -5.95 -0.54 9.47
N ASP A 118 -4.91 -1.35 9.58
CA ASP A 118 -3.89 -1.23 10.61
C ASP A 118 -3.14 0.11 10.50
N ARG A 119 -2.66 0.44 9.29
CA ARG A 119 -1.88 1.65 9.06
C ARG A 119 -2.63 2.91 9.42
N LEU A 120 -3.83 3.09 8.89
CA LEU A 120 -4.60 4.31 9.13
C LEU A 120 -5.12 4.39 10.57
N GLN A 121 -5.50 3.26 11.20
CA GLN A 121 -5.87 3.30 12.61
C GLN A 121 -4.70 3.74 13.48
N HIS A 122 -3.52 3.15 13.32
CA HIS A 122 -2.34 3.53 14.10
C HIS A 122 -1.96 5.01 13.93
N MET A 123 -2.02 5.54 12.72
CA MET A 123 -1.55 6.89 12.45
C MET A 123 -2.62 7.96 12.67
N PHE A 124 -3.91 7.65 12.51
CA PHE A 124 -5.01 8.63 12.55
C PHE A 124 -5.94 8.51 13.76
N PHE A 125 -5.80 7.52 14.62
CA PHE A 125 -6.59 7.39 15.84
C PHE A 125 -6.53 8.66 16.72
N ARG A 126 -5.39 9.33 16.72
CA ARG A 126 -5.16 10.60 17.41
C ARG A 126 -6.11 11.73 17.00
N HIS A 127 -6.79 11.63 15.86
CA HIS A 127 -7.76 12.62 15.37
C HIS A 127 -9.19 12.37 15.86
N LEU A 128 -9.49 11.19 16.39
CA LEU A 128 -10.82 10.84 16.90
C LEU A 128 -11.14 11.51 18.24
N ASP A 129 -10.15 11.73 19.08
CA ASP A 129 -10.32 12.36 20.39
C ASP A 129 -9.33 13.51 20.58
N GLN A 130 -9.84 14.72 20.75
CA GLN A 130 -9.01 15.90 21.02
C GLN A 130 -8.15 15.78 22.29
N ARG A 131 -8.55 14.92 23.24
CA ARG A 131 -7.80 14.63 24.46
C ARG A 131 -6.66 13.63 24.23
N HIS A 132 -6.57 13.02 23.05
CA HIS A 132 -5.50 12.05 22.76
C HIS A 132 -4.13 12.74 22.85
N PRO A 133 -3.14 12.18 23.59
CA PRO A 133 -1.85 12.84 23.83
C PRO A 133 -1.11 13.25 22.55
N ALA A 134 -1.26 12.49 21.45
CA ALA A 134 -0.66 12.79 20.17
C ALA A 134 -1.51 13.72 19.28
N ASN A 135 -2.68 14.20 19.74
CA ASN A 135 -3.50 15.13 18.96
C ASN A 135 -2.79 16.50 18.77
N ARG A 136 -2.12 17.00 19.82
CA ARG A 136 -1.32 18.24 19.77
C ARG A 136 -2.08 19.45 19.22
N GLY A 137 -3.39 19.55 19.49
CA GLY A 137 -4.22 20.67 19.03
C GLY A 137 -4.51 20.68 17.52
N ARG A 138 -4.46 19.51 16.85
CA ARG A 138 -4.85 19.38 15.45
C ARG A 138 -6.28 19.82 15.22
N ASP A 139 -6.54 20.44 14.09
CA ASP A 139 -7.80 21.11 13.72
C ASP A 139 -8.98 20.17 13.42
N GLY A 140 -8.77 18.85 13.55
CA GLY A 140 -9.79 17.85 13.23
C GLY A 140 -9.99 17.60 11.72
N LYS A 141 -9.12 18.13 10.86
CA LYS A 141 -9.15 17.91 9.40
C LYS A 141 -9.26 16.43 9.03
N HIS A 142 -8.60 15.56 9.78
CA HIS A 142 -8.53 14.12 9.52
C HIS A 142 -9.40 13.25 10.44
N LYS A 143 -10.38 13.84 11.12
CA LYS A 143 -11.27 13.12 12.07
C LYS A 143 -12.08 11.99 11.44
N ASP A 144 -12.41 12.11 10.16
CA ASP A 144 -13.23 11.16 9.44
C ASP A 144 -12.45 10.09 8.66
N VAL A 145 -11.11 10.15 8.67
CA VAL A 145 -10.25 9.21 7.89
C VAL A 145 -10.57 7.76 8.22
N ILE A 146 -10.62 7.38 9.49
CA ILE A 146 -10.90 6.00 9.90
C ILE A 146 -12.32 5.60 9.51
N ARG A 147 -13.31 6.47 9.71
CA ARG A 147 -14.69 6.20 9.31
C ARG A 147 -14.82 6.00 7.80
N THR A 148 -14.19 6.86 7.00
CA THR A 148 -14.16 6.76 5.54
C THR A 148 -13.52 5.44 5.11
N LEU A 149 -12.39 5.09 5.69
CA LEU A 149 -11.71 3.82 5.44
C LEU A 149 -12.65 2.62 5.64
N TYR A 150 -13.39 2.56 6.76
CA TYR A 150 -14.30 1.43 7.01
C TYR A 150 -15.46 1.36 6.01
N ILE A 151 -15.94 2.51 5.52
CA ILE A 151 -16.95 2.55 4.44
C ILE A 151 -16.35 1.99 3.13
N GLU A 152 -15.10 2.33 2.82
CA GLU A 152 -14.39 1.83 1.64
C GLU A 152 -14.10 0.32 1.75
N MET A 153 -13.73 -0.16 2.94
CA MET A 153 -13.54 -1.59 3.18
C MET A 153 -14.85 -2.38 3.09
N ASP A 154 -15.97 -1.83 3.56
CA ASP A 154 -17.29 -2.42 3.38
C ASP A 154 -17.66 -2.52 1.88
N ALA A 155 -17.39 -1.46 1.11
CA ALA A 155 -17.57 -1.50 -0.33
C ALA A 155 -16.65 -2.52 -1.03
N LEU A 156 -15.42 -2.70 -0.55
CA LEU A 156 -14.50 -3.74 -1.05
C LEU A 156 -15.07 -5.14 -0.80
N VAL A 157 -15.60 -5.39 0.39
CA VAL A 157 -16.29 -6.66 0.71
C VAL A 157 -17.48 -6.87 -0.23
N GLY A 158 -18.32 -5.85 -0.45
CA GLY A 158 -19.44 -5.90 -1.41
C GLY A 158 -19.00 -6.30 -2.82
N ARG A 159 -17.97 -5.65 -3.35
CA ARG A 159 -17.39 -6.00 -4.68
C ARG A 159 -16.82 -7.41 -4.71
N THR A 160 -16.23 -7.86 -3.61
CA THR A 160 -15.72 -9.24 -3.50
C THR A 160 -16.86 -10.26 -3.52
N MET A 161 -17.95 -9.98 -2.80
CA MET A 161 -19.15 -10.82 -2.83
C MET A 161 -19.75 -10.92 -4.23
N GLU A 162 -19.83 -9.81 -4.96
CA GLU A 162 -20.31 -9.80 -6.35
C GLU A 162 -19.39 -10.60 -7.28
N ALA A 163 -18.08 -10.46 -7.14
CA ALA A 163 -17.09 -11.17 -7.95
C ALA A 163 -17.02 -12.69 -7.65
N ALA A 164 -17.41 -13.10 -6.43
CA ALA A 164 -17.44 -14.49 -5.96
C ALA A 164 -18.88 -15.05 -5.90
N ALA A 165 -19.83 -14.45 -6.62
CA ALA A 165 -21.26 -14.80 -6.55
C ALA A 165 -21.57 -16.09 -7.34
N ASP A 166 -21.14 -17.23 -6.80
CA ASP A 166 -21.52 -18.57 -7.25
C ASP A 166 -21.88 -19.45 -6.04
N ASP A 167 -22.55 -20.59 -6.32
CA ASP A 167 -23.06 -21.48 -5.26
C ASP A 167 -21.95 -22.31 -4.58
N ASP A 168 -20.73 -22.32 -5.11
CA ASP A 168 -19.61 -23.15 -4.66
C ASP A 168 -18.51 -22.35 -3.94
N THR A 169 -18.64 -21.02 -3.88
CA THR A 169 -17.63 -20.14 -3.26
C THR A 169 -18.06 -19.64 -1.87
N ALA A 170 -17.18 -19.77 -0.88
CA ALA A 170 -17.35 -19.21 0.44
C ALA A 170 -16.39 -18.03 0.68
N LEU A 171 -16.93 -16.89 1.11
CA LEU A 171 -16.17 -15.71 1.51
C LEU A 171 -16.03 -15.68 3.04
N PHE A 172 -14.81 -15.47 3.52
CA PHE A 172 -14.47 -15.22 4.93
C PHE A 172 -13.80 -13.85 5.05
N VAL A 173 -14.29 -13.03 5.98
CA VAL A 173 -13.79 -11.69 6.28
C VAL A 173 -13.39 -11.57 7.74
#